data_f4cadc6530418f91eda60a6a98a6a1c6
#
_entry.id   f4cadc6530418f91eda60a6a98a6a1c6
#
_cell.length_a   1.000
_cell.length_b   1.000
_cell.length_c   1.000
_cell.angle_alpha   90.00
_cell.angle_beta   90.00
_cell.angle_gamma   90.00
#
_symmetry.space_group_name_H-M   'P 1'
#
loop_
_entity.id
_entity.type
_entity.pdbx_description
1 polymer ?
#
loop_
_entity_poly.entity_id
_entity_poly.type
_entity_poly.pdbx_seq_one_letter_code
_entity_poly.pdbx_strand_id
1 'polypeptide(L)'
;MSAARHVVALLAGAVGALGCTRSATPIVAAAASTMPAAPNASRPSLFIAGNSTAARGAGERQQGWGVPFADYFDTTKVNVVNRARGGRSSRTFVSEGLWERLLADVKPGDVVLIEFGHNDGGAVNDTLRARGSLPGLGDDSVVIDNLLTKQREVVRSFGWYMRTMIAETKAKGATPIVLSLSVRNRWQDGRIERGSGRYGLWSAQIARDAGVRFIDLTNLVADSLQRLGPERTKAMYVQDYVHYNLAGADLHARTVVSALKALRPSAVPREWLSPKGVAVPADPLVGLGLSWPADRSRPTLFLVGNSTVRNGRGDGANGQWGWGDFVAPWFDTTRINVLNRAVGGLSARTYISQGHWNRVLALLEPGDFVMVEFGHNDASPVNDTLRARGVLRGIGRDSVVVDNLITRQKGEVVYSFGEYLRTFVRETRARGATPIINSLTPRKFWENGRIRRTRDGFADWAEHVAREEGVAFVNLTELASRMMDTMPPSRVDSLFGDANLHSNERGAILNARAVVEGLRSLGAANPLAAYLKP
;
A
#
# COMPACT_ATOMS: atom_id res chain seq x y z
N MET A 1 77.65 -27.81 -4.58
CA MET A 1 77.89 -29.25 -4.42
C MET A 1 76.67 -30.00 -4.92
N SER A 2 76.83 -30.63 -5.91
CA SER A 2 76.67 -31.90 -6.63
C SER A 2 75.28 -31.96 -7.27
N ALA A 3 75.05 -31.83 -8.53
CA ALA A 3 75.48 -32.50 -9.77
C ALA A 3 75.06 -34.00 -9.83
N ALA A 4 74.12 -34.33 -10.75
CA ALA A 4 74.09 -35.43 -11.66
C ALA A 4 72.71 -35.49 -12.34
N ARG A 5 72.51 -35.22 -13.60
CA ARG A 5 72.95 -35.76 -14.92
C ARG A 5 72.30 -37.10 -15.29
N HIS A 6 71.59 -37.04 -16.42
CA HIS A 6 71.36 -37.98 -17.53
C HIS A 6 70.25 -39.01 -17.33
N VAL A 7 69.40 -39.32 -18.33
CA VAL A 7 69.64 -39.83 -19.70
C VAL A 7 68.44 -39.59 -20.61
N VAL A 8 68.71 -39.21 -21.81
CA VAL A 8 67.85 -39.14 -23.00
C VAL A 8 67.63 -40.58 -23.59
N ALA A 9 66.41 -40.86 -23.98
CA ALA A 9 66.15 -41.91 -24.95
C ALA A 9 65.07 -41.43 -25.95
N LEU A 10 65.53 -41.20 -27.19
CA LEU A 10 64.68 -41.05 -28.34
C LEU A 10 64.16 -42.43 -28.82
N LEU A 11 62.85 -42.49 -29.08
CA LEU A 11 62.31 -43.49 -30.01
C LEU A 11 61.25 -42.80 -30.88
N ALA A 12 61.60 -42.80 -32.20
CA ALA A 12 60.73 -42.38 -33.28
C ALA A 12 59.69 -43.46 -33.60
N GLY A 13 58.49 -43.08 -33.94
CA GLY A 13 57.52 -44.05 -34.46
C GLY A 13 56.13 -43.45 -34.80
N ALA A 14 55.92 -43.26 -36.09
CA ALA A 14 54.65 -43.34 -36.82
C ALA A 14 53.58 -42.22 -36.64
N VAL A 15 53.50 -41.46 -37.74
CA VAL A 15 52.38 -40.53 -38.06
C VAL A 15 51.13 -41.37 -38.33
N GLY A 16 50.09 -41.17 -37.49
CA GLY A 16 48.72 -41.60 -37.79
C GLY A 16 47.82 -40.37 -37.76
N ALA A 17 47.42 -39.90 -38.92
CA ALA A 17 46.44 -38.86 -39.07
C ALA A 17 45.04 -39.36 -38.64
N LEU A 18 44.61 -39.05 -37.42
CA LEU A 18 43.21 -39.20 -36.97
C LEU A 18 42.55 -37.82 -36.98
N GLY A 19 41.65 -37.62 -37.94
CA GLY A 19 40.82 -36.48 -38.06
C GLY A 19 39.92 -36.35 -36.82
N CYS A 20 40.18 -35.35 -35.95
CA CYS A 20 39.26 -34.93 -34.93
C CYS A 20 38.08 -34.16 -35.56
N THR A 21 37.03 -34.88 -35.88
CA THR A 21 35.72 -34.27 -36.05
C THR A 21 35.30 -33.74 -34.67
N ARG A 22 35.39 -32.43 -34.45
CA ARG A 22 34.73 -31.74 -33.34
C ARG A 22 33.23 -31.91 -33.51
N SER A 23 32.65 -32.86 -32.78
CA SER A 23 31.21 -32.88 -32.56
C SER A 23 30.85 -31.57 -31.86
N ALA A 24 30.24 -30.64 -32.58
CA ALA A 24 29.53 -29.51 -32.00
C ALA A 24 28.40 -30.11 -31.18
N THR A 25 28.55 -30.09 -29.86
CA THR A 25 27.43 -30.34 -28.93
C THR A 25 26.35 -29.33 -29.28
N PRO A 26 25.13 -29.74 -29.63
CA PRO A 26 24.07 -28.78 -29.89
C PRO A 26 23.86 -28.02 -28.58
N ILE A 27 23.94 -26.68 -28.65
CA ILE A 27 23.45 -25.78 -27.61
C ILE A 27 22.02 -26.24 -27.37
N VAL A 28 21.77 -26.84 -26.21
CA VAL A 28 20.43 -27.22 -25.76
C VAL A 28 19.56 -25.97 -25.88
N ALA A 29 18.72 -25.95 -26.89
CA ALA A 29 17.67 -24.96 -27.03
C ALA A 29 16.93 -24.94 -25.71
N ALA A 30 16.94 -23.79 -25.04
CA ALA A 30 16.20 -23.59 -23.81
C ALA A 30 14.79 -24.15 -24.03
N ALA A 31 14.40 -25.13 -23.21
CA ALA A 31 13.14 -25.83 -23.35
C ALA A 31 12.04 -24.77 -23.56
N ALA A 32 11.38 -24.83 -24.71
CA ALA A 32 10.24 -24.01 -25.01
C ALA A 32 9.23 -24.26 -23.87
N SER A 33 9.14 -23.32 -22.96
CA SER A 33 8.14 -23.36 -21.88
C SER A 33 6.79 -23.42 -22.56
N THR A 34 6.17 -24.60 -22.55
CA THR A 34 4.84 -24.80 -23.10
C THR A 34 3.91 -23.74 -22.53
N MET A 35 3.35 -22.92 -23.39
CA MET A 35 2.34 -21.94 -23.00
C MET A 35 1.21 -22.68 -22.29
N PRO A 36 0.67 -22.15 -21.17
CA PRO A 36 -0.53 -22.72 -20.58
C PRO A 36 -1.61 -22.86 -21.64
N ALA A 37 -2.39 -23.95 -21.61
CA ALA A 37 -3.50 -24.19 -22.53
C ALA A 37 -4.42 -22.97 -22.61
N ALA A 38 -5.06 -22.77 -23.76
CA ALA A 38 -6.09 -21.75 -23.92
C ALA A 38 -7.20 -21.97 -22.88
N PRO A 39 -7.75 -20.88 -22.29
CA PRO A 39 -8.85 -20.99 -21.34
C PRO A 39 -10.10 -21.56 -22.00
N ASN A 40 -10.96 -22.21 -21.21
CA ASN A 40 -12.27 -22.65 -21.70
C ASN A 40 -13.11 -21.41 -22.04
N ALA A 41 -13.45 -21.25 -23.33
CA ALA A 41 -14.14 -20.07 -23.84
C ALA A 41 -15.55 -19.85 -23.23
N SER A 42 -16.19 -20.91 -22.74
CA SER A 42 -17.53 -20.84 -22.13
C SER A 42 -17.53 -20.27 -20.71
N ARG A 43 -16.35 -20.08 -20.08
CA ARG A 43 -16.22 -19.59 -18.70
C ARG A 43 -15.55 -18.22 -18.68
N PRO A 44 -15.89 -17.35 -17.72
CA PRO A 44 -15.11 -16.15 -17.44
C PRO A 44 -13.69 -16.54 -17.00
N SER A 45 -12.75 -15.60 -17.16
CA SER A 45 -11.35 -15.85 -16.85
C SER A 45 -10.76 -14.78 -15.92
N LEU A 46 -9.88 -15.23 -15.03
CA LEU A 46 -8.98 -14.40 -14.23
C LEU A 46 -7.57 -14.54 -14.81
N PHE A 47 -7.09 -13.53 -15.52
CA PHE A 47 -5.74 -13.49 -16.08
C PHE A 47 -4.78 -12.81 -15.10
N ILE A 48 -3.53 -13.27 -15.06
CA ILE A 48 -2.44 -12.66 -14.32
C ILE A 48 -1.35 -12.27 -15.31
N ALA A 49 -1.11 -10.97 -15.48
CA ALA A 49 0.03 -10.37 -16.16
C ALA A 49 1.05 -9.91 -15.11
N GLY A 50 2.29 -10.40 -15.18
CA GLY A 50 3.28 -10.06 -14.16
C GLY A 50 4.66 -10.66 -14.40
N ASN A 51 5.49 -10.54 -13.39
CA ASN A 51 6.88 -10.97 -13.42
C ASN A 51 7.13 -12.26 -12.59
N SER A 52 8.37 -12.47 -12.10
CA SER A 52 8.73 -13.67 -11.35
C SER A 52 7.98 -13.86 -10.03
N THR A 53 7.50 -12.78 -9.42
CA THR A 53 6.75 -12.86 -8.15
C THR A 53 5.35 -13.44 -8.33
N ALA A 54 4.79 -13.39 -9.55
CA ALA A 54 3.52 -14.03 -9.88
C ALA A 54 3.69 -15.31 -10.72
N ALA A 55 4.79 -15.47 -11.44
CA ALA A 55 5.04 -16.57 -12.37
C ALA A 55 5.28 -17.91 -11.67
N ARG A 56 5.02 -19.00 -12.39
CA ARG A 56 5.55 -20.32 -12.00
C ARG A 56 7.07 -20.27 -12.00
N GLY A 57 7.67 -20.69 -10.91
CA GLY A 57 9.13 -20.78 -10.78
C GLY A 57 9.74 -21.89 -11.64
N ALA A 58 11.05 -21.80 -11.84
CA ALA A 58 11.81 -22.80 -12.61
C ALA A 58 12.01 -24.13 -11.85
N GLY A 59 11.69 -24.19 -10.55
CA GLY A 59 11.80 -25.39 -9.72
C GLY A 59 10.88 -25.29 -8.50
N GLU A 60 10.80 -26.37 -7.72
CA GLU A 60 9.89 -26.47 -6.58
C GLU A 60 10.19 -25.48 -5.45
N ARG A 61 11.44 -25.02 -5.33
CA ARG A 61 11.87 -24.13 -4.25
C ARG A 61 11.39 -22.70 -4.40
N GLN A 62 11.14 -22.23 -5.62
CA GLN A 62 10.70 -20.87 -5.90
C GLN A 62 9.37 -20.89 -6.65
N GLN A 63 8.34 -20.24 -6.11
CA GLN A 63 7.04 -20.13 -6.75
C GLN A 63 6.53 -18.69 -6.65
N GLY A 64 5.85 -18.21 -7.70
CA GLY A 64 5.13 -16.96 -7.65
C GLY A 64 3.69 -17.16 -7.12
N TRP A 65 3.09 -16.09 -6.63
CA TRP A 65 1.76 -16.13 -6.01
C TRP A 65 0.64 -16.58 -6.97
N GLY A 66 0.81 -16.39 -8.26
CA GLY A 66 -0.16 -16.86 -9.26
C GLY A 66 -0.27 -18.39 -9.37
N VAL A 67 0.66 -19.15 -8.75
CA VAL A 67 0.61 -20.62 -8.73
C VAL A 67 -0.44 -21.10 -7.72
N PRO A 68 -0.34 -20.82 -6.40
CA PRO A 68 -1.36 -21.24 -5.44
C PRO A 68 -2.66 -20.42 -5.56
N PHE A 69 -2.69 -19.35 -6.32
CA PHE A 69 -3.87 -18.50 -6.51
C PHE A 69 -5.05 -19.30 -7.10
N ALA A 70 -4.78 -20.23 -8.00
CA ALA A 70 -5.82 -21.07 -8.61
C ALA A 70 -6.58 -21.93 -7.58
N ASP A 71 -5.94 -22.34 -6.48
CA ASP A 71 -6.55 -23.17 -5.43
C ASP A 71 -7.72 -22.49 -4.71
N TYR A 72 -7.76 -21.15 -4.79
CA TYR A 72 -8.82 -20.34 -4.17
C TYR A 72 -10.08 -20.22 -5.04
N PHE A 73 -10.06 -20.80 -6.26
CA PHE A 73 -11.17 -20.69 -7.21
C PHE A 73 -11.70 -22.07 -7.61
N ASP A 74 -12.99 -22.11 -7.89
CA ASP A 74 -13.64 -23.26 -8.52
C ASP A 74 -13.38 -23.23 -10.03
N THR A 75 -12.43 -24.02 -10.48
CA THR A 75 -12.01 -24.06 -11.89
C THR A 75 -13.08 -24.65 -12.81
N THR A 76 -14.19 -25.16 -12.27
CA THR A 76 -15.38 -25.53 -13.06
C THR A 76 -16.24 -24.31 -13.41
N LYS A 77 -16.07 -23.18 -12.71
CA LYS A 77 -16.85 -21.95 -12.87
C LYS A 77 -16.06 -20.81 -13.51
N VAL A 78 -14.74 -20.73 -13.24
CA VAL A 78 -13.87 -19.68 -13.73
C VAL A 78 -12.51 -20.24 -14.14
N ASN A 79 -11.94 -19.75 -15.24
CA ASN A 79 -10.55 -20.05 -15.59
C ASN A 79 -9.61 -19.17 -14.76
N VAL A 80 -8.54 -19.75 -14.20
CA VAL A 80 -7.43 -18.98 -13.62
C VAL A 80 -6.21 -19.16 -14.52
N VAL A 81 -5.83 -18.08 -15.20
CA VAL A 81 -4.83 -18.12 -16.29
C VAL A 81 -3.62 -17.29 -15.91
N ASN A 82 -2.60 -17.93 -15.37
CA ASN A 82 -1.35 -17.26 -15.02
C ASN A 82 -0.44 -17.14 -16.25
N ARG A 83 -0.36 -15.93 -16.85
CA ARG A 83 0.50 -15.57 -17.97
C ARG A 83 1.78 -14.85 -17.53
N ALA A 84 1.99 -14.65 -16.21
CA ALA A 84 3.18 -14.01 -15.70
C ALA A 84 4.46 -14.75 -16.12
N ARG A 85 5.54 -14.00 -16.38
CA ARG A 85 6.81 -14.54 -16.84
C ARG A 85 7.98 -14.00 -16.02
N GLY A 86 8.79 -14.91 -15.48
CA GLY A 86 9.96 -14.56 -14.66
C GLY A 86 10.94 -13.64 -15.41
N GLY A 87 11.47 -12.64 -14.71
CA GLY A 87 12.46 -11.71 -15.24
C GLY A 87 11.90 -10.57 -16.12
N ARG A 88 10.60 -10.54 -16.41
CA ARG A 88 10.02 -9.52 -17.31
C ARG A 88 9.63 -8.28 -16.54
N SER A 89 9.86 -7.14 -17.16
CA SER A 89 9.32 -5.83 -16.81
C SER A 89 8.01 -5.58 -17.57
N SER A 90 7.33 -4.48 -17.31
CA SER A 90 6.19 -4.05 -18.13
C SER A 90 6.59 -3.89 -19.59
N ARG A 91 7.79 -3.32 -19.87
CA ARG A 91 8.37 -3.20 -21.21
C ARG A 91 8.54 -4.57 -21.89
N THR A 92 9.33 -5.46 -21.28
CA THR A 92 9.67 -6.74 -21.94
C THR A 92 8.48 -7.69 -22.02
N PHE A 93 7.50 -7.55 -21.15
CA PHE A 93 6.24 -8.29 -21.27
C PHE A 93 5.46 -7.88 -22.53
N VAL A 94 5.51 -6.60 -22.90
CA VAL A 94 4.91 -6.09 -24.16
C VAL A 94 5.80 -6.39 -25.35
N SER A 95 7.09 -6.02 -25.32
CA SER A 95 7.98 -6.12 -26.49
C SER A 95 8.29 -7.57 -26.92
N GLU A 96 8.19 -8.56 -26.02
CA GLU A 96 8.31 -9.98 -26.34
C GLU A 96 6.98 -10.62 -26.81
N GLY A 97 5.92 -9.82 -27.00
CA GLY A 97 4.58 -10.29 -27.43
C GLY A 97 3.84 -11.13 -26.39
N LEU A 98 4.28 -11.11 -25.12
CA LEU A 98 3.58 -11.84 -24.05
C LEU A 98 2.23 -11.21 -23.73
N TRP A 99 2.17 -9.90 -23.76
CA TRP A 99 0.94 -9.15 -23.58
C TRP A 99 -0.06 -9.40 -24.70
N GLU A 100 0.37 -9.34 -25.96
CA GLU A 100 -0.47 -9.60 -27.13
C GLU A 100 -1.10 -11.00 -27.05
N ARG A 101 -0.29 -12.02 -26.71
CA ARG A 101 -0.77 -13.39 -26.51
C ARG A 101 -1.79 -13.52 -25.36
N LEU A 102 -1.60 -12.80 -24.26
CA LEU A 102 -2.59 -12.76 -23.18
C LEU A 102 -3.88 -12.11 -23.67
N LEU A 103 -3.75 -10.95 -24.33
CA LEU A 103 -4.89 -10.16 -24.80
C LEU A 103 -5.71 -10.89 -25.88
N ALA A 104 -5.10 -11.78 -26.64
CA ALA A 104 -5.81 -12.63 -27.63
C ALA A 104 -6.85 -13.55 -26.98
N ASP A 105 -6.58 -14.01 -25.74
CA ASP A 105 -7.50 -14.89 -24.99
C ASP A 105 -8.55 -14.12 -24.16
N VAL A 106 -8.38 -12.78 -23.99
CA VAL A 106 -9.29 -11.96 -23.19
C VAL A 106 -10.58 -11.63 -23.91
N LYS A 107 -11.71 -11.79 -23.22
CA LYS A 107 -13.05 -11.50 -23.71
C LYS A 107 -13.86 -10.66 -22.72
N PRO A 108 -15.03 -10.11 -23.11
CA PRO A 108 -15.90 -9.36 -22.22
C PRO A 108 -16.27 -10.13 -20.96
N GLY A 109 -16.21 -9.45 -19.81
CA GLY A 109 -16.50 -10.02 -18.49
C GLY A 109 -15.32 -10.67 -17.79
N ASP A 110 -14.18 -10.83 -18.47
CA ASP A 110 -12.94 -11.31 -17.84
C ASP A 110 -12.31 -10.26 -16.90
N VAL A 111 -11.41 -10.72 -16.04
CA VAL A 111 -10.63 -9.86 -15.14
C VAL A 111 -9.14 -10.07 -15.43
N VAL A 112 -8.39 -8.97 -15.53
CA VAL A 112 -6.93 -8.99 -15.74
C VAL A 112 -6.23 -8.33 -14.57
N LEU A 113 -5.45 -9.11 -13.82
CA LEU A 113 -4.60 -8.63 -12.73
C LEU A 113 -3.23 -8.26 -13.31
N ILE A 114 -2.76 -7.02 -13.06
CA ILE A 114 -1.54 -6.47 -13.66
C ILE A 114 -0.57 -6.08 -12.54
N GLU A 115 0.58 -6.78 -12.44
CA GLU A 115 1.65 -6.54 -11.44
C GLU A 115 3.01 -6.40 -12.10
N PHE A 116 3.55 -5.18 -12.23
CA PHE A 116 4.89 -4.90 -12.72
C PHE A 116 5.62 -3.87 -11.85
N GLY A 117 6.95 -3.75 -12.04
CA GLY A 117 7.82 -2.76 -11.40
C GLY A 117 9.13 -3.33 -10.87
N HIS A 118 9.19 -4.61 -10.42
CA HIS A 118 10.42 -5.20 -9.87
C HIS A 118 11.60 -5.20 -10.85
N ASN A 119 11.33 -5.34 -12.14
CA ASN A 119 12.34 -5.40 -13.21
C ASN A 119 12.44 -4.09 -14.00
N ASP A 120 11.46 -3.21 -13.88
CA ASP A 120 11.36 -1.94 -14.61
C ASP A 120 12.45 -0.94 -14.22
N GLY A 121 12.94 -1.01 -12.98
CA GLY A 121 14.09 -0.22 -12.51
C GLY A 121 15.46 -0.76 -12.95
N GLY A 122 15.51 -1.81 -13.78
CA GLY A 122 16.74 -2.34 -14.32
C GLY A 122 17.35 -1.44 -15.41
N ALA A 123 18.51 -1.84 -15.95
CA ALA A 123 19.13 -1.13 -17.06
C ALA A 123 18.20 -1.12 -18.28
N VAL A 124 18.06 0.04 -18.91
CA VAL A 124 17.28 0.22 -20.14
C VAL A 124 17.96 -0.51 -21.29
N ASN A 125 19.30 -0.44 -21.34
CA ASN A 125 20.09 -1.08 -22.39
C ASN A 125 21.40 -1.62 -21.80
N ASP A 126 21.56 -2.93 -21.78
CA ASP A 126 22.77 -3.61 -21.38
C ASP A 126 22.90 -4.95 -22.12
N THR A 127 24.04 -5.62 -21.95
CA THR A 127 24.32 -6.91 -22.61
C THR A 127 23.76 -8.12 -21.86
N LEU A 128 23.25 -7.93 -20.63
CA LEU A 128 22.81 -9.02 -19.76
C LEU A 128 21.30 -9.16 -19.67
N ARG A 129 20.58 -8.06 -19.57
CA ARG A 129 19.15 -8.09 -19.31
C ARG A 129 18.33 -7.08 -20.11
N ALA A 130 18.85 -5.87 -20.39
CA ALA A 130 18.22 -4.80 -21.20
C ALA A 130 16.69 -4.69 -21.03
N ARG A 131 16.20 -4.72 -19.77
CA ARG A 131 14.76 -4.88 -19.47
C ARG A 131 14.11 -3.68 -18.78
N GLY A 132 14.89 -2.67 -18.39
CA GLY A 132 14.34 -1.48 -17.74
C GLY A 132 13.40 -0.72 -18.67
N SER A 133 12.33 -0.16 -18.11
CA SER A 133 11.51 0.89 -18.73
C SER A 133 12.08 2.27 -18.37
N LEU A 134 11.72 3.32 -19.11
CA LEU A 134 12.00 4.67 -18.64
C LEU A 134 11.22 4.94 -17.36
N PRO A 135 11.81 5.62 -16.36
CA PRO A 135 11.09 5.98 -15.16
C PRO A 135 10.03 7.05 -15.45
N GLY A 136 8.91 7.01 -14.73
CA GLY A 136 7.89 8.05 -14.79
C GLY A 136 6.54 7.59 -15.34
N LEU A 137 5.61 8.55 -15.30
CA LEU A 137 4.20 8.37 -15.65
C LEU A 137 3.86 8.88 -17.05
N GLY A 138 4.75 9.68 -17.66
CA GLY A 138 4.52 10.33 -18.97
C GLY A 138 4.56 9.38 -20.15
N ASP A 139 4.64 9.95 -21.35
CA ASP A 139 4.74 9.23 -22.63
C ASP A 139 6.16 9.26 -23.21
N ASP A 140 7.14 9.55 -22.34
CA ASP A 140 8.55 9.61 -22.70
C ASP A 140 9.00 8.34 -23.41
N SER A 141 9.87 8.51 -24.41
CA SER A 141 10.44 7.41 -25.17
C SER A 141 11.87 7.69 -25.58
N VAL A 142 12.63 6.62 -25.77
CA VAL A 142 13.98 6.65 -26.32
C VAL A 142 14.15 5.52 -27.33
N VAL A 143 14.82 5.78 -28.43
CA VAL A 143 15.20 4.75 -29.40
C VAL A 143 16.57 4.22 -29.01
N ILE A 144 16.70 2.90 -28.91
CA ILE A 144 17.96 2.23 -28.60
C ILE A 144 18.26 1.14 -29.63
N ASP A 145 19.54 0.88 -29.85
CA ASP A 145 19.99 -0.37 -30.42
C ASP A 145 20.22 -1.33 -29.27
N ASN A 146 19.30 -2.23 -29.05
CA ASN A 146 19.27 -3.10 -27.88
C ASN A 146 20.48 -4.03 -27.87
N LEU A 147 21.35 -3.87 -26.87
CA LEU A 147 22.62 -4.61 -26.79
C LEU A 147 22.43 -6.11 -26.55
N LEU A 148 21.27 -6.53 -26.03
CA LEU A 148 20.96 -7.95 -25.80
C LEU A 148 20.35 -8.60 -27.05
N THR A 149 19.30 -8.01 -27.63
CA THR A 149 18.53 -8.57 -28.75
C THR A 149 19.14 -8.21 -30.12
N LYS A 150 20.06 -7.23 -30.19
CA LYS A 150 20.65 -6.66 -31.41
C LYS A 150 19.61 -6.00 -32.34
N GLN A 151 18.46 -5.64 -31.81
CA GLN A 151 17.38 -5.01 -32.58
C GLN A 151 17.21 -3.55 -32.17
N ARG A 152 16.77 -2.73 -33.10
CA ARG A 152 16.34 -1.35 -32.81
C ARG A 152 15.00 -1.39 -32.12
N GLU A 153 14.91 -0.73 -30.96
CA GLU A 153 13.74 -0.75 -30.09
C GLU A 153 13.39 0.66 -29.60
N VAL A 154 12.08 0.96 -29.54
CA VAL A 154 11.57 2.16 -28.86
C VAL A 154 11.20 1.77 -27.45
N VAL A 155 11.96 2.26 -26.48
CA VAL A 155 11.68 2.07 -25.05
C VAL A 155 10.85 3.24 -24.55
N ARG A 156 9.77 2.94 -23.87
CA ARG A 156 8.83 3.94 -23.30
C ARG A 156 8.87 3.93 -21.78
N SER A 157 8.15 4.89 -21.19
CA SER A 157 8.02 4.98 -19.73
C SER A 157 7.23 3.81 -19.16
N PHE A 158 7.45 3.53 -17.86
CA PHE A 158 6.63 2.58 -17.08
C PHE A 158 5.13 2.94 -17.18
N GLY A 159 4.82 4.24 -17.06
CA GLY A 159 3.44 4.71 -17.16
C GLY A 159 2.79 4.39 -18.50
N TRP A 160 3.52 4.56 -19.59
CA TRP A 160 3.01 4.24 -20.92
C TRP A 160 2.64 2.75 -21.04
N TYR A 161 3.53 1.83 -20.65
CA TYR A 161 3.26 0.40 -20.72
C TYR A 161 2.06 -0.01 -19.86
N MET A 162 1.98 0.51 -18.64
CA MET A 162 0.85 0.20 -17.74
C MET A 162 -0.47 0.72 -18.29
N ARG A 163 -0.51 1.99 -18.79
CA ARG A 163 -1.73 2.55 -19.41
C ARG A 163 -2.16 1.79 -20.65
N THR A 164 -1.21 1.36 -21.48
CA THR A 164 -1.51 0.54 -22.66
C THR A 164 -2.21 -0.76 -22.26
N MET A 165 -1.66 -1.52 -21.31
CA MET A 165 -2.27 -2.75 -20.83
C MET A 165 -3.67 -2.52 -20.24
N ILE A 166 -3.87 -1.43 -19.50
CA ILE A 166 -5.19 -1.07 -18.94
C ILE A 166 -6.18 -0.72 -20.06
N ALA A 167 -5.78 0.12 -21.00
CA ALA A 167 -6.66 0.58 -22.09
C ALA A 167 -7.09 -0.57 -22.99
N GLU A 168 -6.16 -1.43 -23.37
CA GLU A 168 -6.43 -2.59 -24.22
C GLU A 168 -7.29 -3.65 -23.52
N THR A 169 -7.10 -3.86 -22.20
CA THR A 169 -8.00 -4.70 -21.40
C THR A 169 -9.43 -4.15 -21.41
N LYS A 170 -9.60 -2.83 -21.20
CA LYS A 170 -10.92 -2.19 -21.29
C LYS A 170 -11.53 -2.30 -22.67
N ALA A 171 -10.73 -2.14 -23.73
CA ALA A 171 -11.20 -2.28 -25.12
C ALA A 171 -11.74 -3.69 -25.43
N LYS A 172 -11.26 -4.72 -24.73
CA LYS A 172 -11.81 -6.08 -24.78
C LYS A 172 -13.09 -6.27 -23.95
N GLY A 173 -13.60 -5.25 -23.29
CA GLY A 173 -14.74 -5.36 -22.37
C GLY A 173 -14.41 -6.10 -21.08
N ALA A 174 -13.13 -6.25 -20.76
CA ALA A 174 -12.64 -6.89 -19.54
C ALA A 174 -12.30 -5.86 -18.45
N THR A 175 -12.19 -6.32 -17.22
CA THR A 175 -11.91 -5.48 -16.05
C THR A 175 -10.43 -5.54 -15.68
N PRO A 176 -9.63 -4.48 -15.91
CA PRO A 176 -8.26 -4.43 -15.40
C PRO A 176 -8.25 -4.07 -13.90
N ILE A 177 -7.38 -4.74 -13.16
CA ILE A 177 -7.07 -4.43 -11.76
C ILE A 177 -5.55 -4.34 -11.63
N VAL A 178 -5.08 -3.19 -11.20
CA VAL A 178 -3.64 -2.94 -11.00
C VAL A 178 -3.24 -3.31 -9.59
N LEU A 179 -2.13 -4.01 -9.44
CA LEU A 179 -1.54 -4.33 -8.16
C LEU A 179 -0.23 -3.54 -7.97
N SER A 180 0.06 -3.11 -6.73
CA SER A 180 1.43 -2.75 -6.38
C SER A 180 2.30 -4.01 -6.34
N LEU A 181 3.62 -3.83 -6.23
CA LEU A 181 4.57 -4.92 -6.26
C LEU A 181 4.43 -5.84 -5.04
N SER A 182 4.79 -7.09 -5.20
CA SER A 182 5.03 -8.00 -4.07
C SER A 182 6.11 -7.43 -3.14
N VAL A 183 5.93 -7.61 -1.83
CA VAL A 183 6.82 -7.03 -0.83
C VAL A 183 8.19 -7.74 -0.83
N ARG A 184 9.25 -6.98 -0.55
CA ARG A 184 10.60 -7.51 -0.36
C ARG A 184 10.86 -7.86 1.11
N ASN A 185 11.57 -8.97 1.34
CA ASN A 185 12.01 -9.34 2.69
C ASN A 185 13.24 -8.51 3.11
N ARG A 186 13.02 -7.22 3.33
CA ARG A 186 14.03 -6.31 3.86
C ARG A 186 13.51 -5.66 5.13
N TRP A 187 14.34 -5.63 6.15
CA TRP A 187 13.98 -5.12 7.46
C TRP A 187 14.97 -4.03 7.87
N GLN A 188 14.42 -2.98 8.45
CA GLN A 188 15.18 -1.91 9.07
C GLN A 188 14.50 -1.55 10.40
N ASP A 189 15.25 -1.51 11.50
CA ASP A 189 14.77 -1.16 12.84
C ASP A 189 13.51 -1.93 13.25
N GLY A 190 13.47 -3.25 12.97
CA GLY A 190 12.33 -4.11 13.27
C GLY A 190 11.11 -3.91 12.39
N ARG A 191 11.21 -3.12 11.32
CA ARG A 191 10.13 -2.85 10.35
C ARG A 191 10.49 -3.42 8.98
N ILE A 192 9.50 -4.10 8.37
CA ILE A 192 9.65 -4.56 6.99
C ILE A 192 9.56 -3.39 6.02
N GLU A 193 10.36 -3.44 4.94
CA GLU A 193 10.33 -2.45 3.85
C GLU A 193 8.91 -2.37 3.26
N ARG A 194 8.44 -1.13 3.10
CA ARG A 194 7.19 -0.81 2.42
C ARG A 194 7.47 0.03 1.19
N GLY A 195 6.73 -0.23 0.15
CA GLY A 195 6.99 0.36 -1.16
C GLY A 195 8.01 -0.47 -1.94
N SER A 196 8.23 -0.12 -3.18
CA SER A 196 9.17 -0.78 -4.09
C SER A 196 9.78 0.27 -4.99
N GLY A 197 10.49 1.22 -4.38
CA GLY A 197 10.81 2.46 -5.02
C GLY A 197 9.52 3.21 -5.36
N ARG A 198 9.48 3.93 -6.47
CA ARG A 198 8.28 4.69 -6.87
C ARG A 198 7.25 3.87 -7.65
N TYR A 199 7.54 2.63 -8.03
CA TYR A 199 6.67 1.84 -8.92
C TYR A 199 5.31 1.52 -8.30
N GLY A 200 5.24 1.23 -7.00
CA GLY A 200 3.97 1.04 -6.30
C GLY A 200 3.09 2.29 -6.29
N LEU A 201 3.70 3.46 -6.03
CA LEU A 201 3.02 4.76 -6.10
C LEU A 201 2.55 5.09 -7.52
N TRP A 202 3.40 4.89 -8.52
CA TRP A 202 3.04 5.07 -9.92
C TRP A 202 1.91 4.16 -10.36
N SER A 203 1.91 2.89 -9.94
CA SER A 203 0.81 1.95 -10.21
C SER A 203 -0.51 2.45 -9.63
N ALA A 204 -0.49 2.98 -8.40
CA ALA A 204 -1.67 3.58 -7.76
C ALA A 204 -2.17 4.83 -8.50
N GLN A 205 -1.26 5.73 -8.92
CA GLN A 205 -1.60 6.92 -9.70
C GLN A 205 -2.21 6.55 -11.06
N ILE A 206 -1.56 5.64 -11.78
CA ILE A 206 -2.04 5.16 -13.09
C ILE A 206 -3.44 4.55 -12.97
N ALA A 207 -3.66 3.70 -11.96
CA ALA A 207 -4.97 3.09 -11.73
C ALA A 207 -6.05 4.13 -11.44
N ARG A 208 -5.75 5.13 -10.60
CA ARG A 208 -6.66 6.24 -10.31
C ARG A 208 -6.98 7.05 -11.56
N ASP A 209 -5.95 7.48 -12.31
CA ASP A 209 -6.11 8.34 -13.49
C ASP A 209 -6.85 7.62 -14.63
N ALA A 210 -6.66 6.31 -14.73
CA ALA A 210 -7.40 5.44 -15.64
C ALA A 210 -8.79 5.06 -15.15
N GLY A 211 -9.19 5.43 -13.92
CA GLY A 211 -10.47 5.05 -13.30
C GLY A 211 -10.62 3.54 -13.12
N VAL A 212 -9.53 2.83 -12.77
CA VAL A 212 -9.54 1.39 -12.52
C VAL A 212 -9.21 1.06 -11.08
N ARG A 213 -9.52 -0.14 -10.66
CA ARG A 213 -9.29 -0.60 -9.29
C ARG A 213 -7.81 -0.85 -9.03
N PHE A 214 -7.39 -0.57 -7.82
CA PHE A 214 -6.03 -0.77 -7.35
C PHE A 214 -6.00 -1.62 -6.08
N ILE A 215 -5.04 -2.54 -5.99
CA ILE A 215 -4.77 -3.34 -4.80
C ILE A 215 -3.33 -3.05 -4.35
N ASP A 216 -3.19 -2.51 -3.15
CA ASP A 216 -1.89 -2.23 -2.52
C ASP A 216 -1.29 -3.52 -1.94
N LEU A 217 -0.91 -4.44 -2.81
CA LEU A 217 -0.38 -5.76 -2.43
C LEU A 217 0.84 -5.64 -1.51
N THR A 218 1.74 -4.69 -1.80
CA THR A 218 2.94 -4.46 -0.98
C THR A 218 2.59 -4.25 0.49
N ASN A 219 1.70 -3.30 0.79
CA ASN A 219 1.37 -2.96 2.17
C ASN A 219 0.49 -4.02 2.84
N LEU A 220 -0.43 -4.65 2.11
CA LEU A 220 -1.28 -5.71 2.64
C LEU A 220 -0.46 -6.93 3.08
N VAL A 221 0.51 -7.36 2.27
CA VAL A 221 1.41 -8.46 2.64
C VAL A 221 2.40 -8.01 3.70
N ALA A 222 2.98 -6.80 3.60
CA ALA A 222 3.88 -6.25 4.61
C ALA A 222 3.26 -6.25 6.01
N ASP A 223 1.97 -5.95 6.17
CA ASP A 223 1.28 -6.02 7.44
C ASP A 223 1.26 -7.45 8.01
N SER A 224 1.09 -8.45 7.15
CA SER A 224 1.12 -9.86 7.56
C SER A 224 2.53 -10.30 7.95
N LEU A 225 3.54 -9.92 7.17
CA LEU A 225 4.94 -10.23 7.46
C LEU A 225 5.43 -9.49 8.71
N GLN A 226 5.02 -8.24 8.93
CA GLN A 226 5.34 -7.49 10.15
C GLN A 226 4.86 -8.21 11.41
N ARG A 227 3.65 -8.78 11.38
CA ARG A 227 3.12 -9.59 12.50
C ARG A 227 3.86 -10.92 12.69
N LEU A 228 4.35 -11.52 11.60
CA LEU A 228 5.15 -12.76 11.66
C LEU A 228 6.55 -12.54 12.21
N GLY A 229 7.12 -11.35 11.98
CA GLY A 229 8.48 -10.99 12.35
C GLY A 229 9.53 -11.51 11.35
N PRO A 230 10.80 -11.03 11.47
CA PRO A 230 11.85 -11.27 10.49
C PRO A 230 12.19 -12.76 10.33
N GLU A 231 12.27 -13.53 11.41
CA GLU A 231 12.68 -14.94 11.35
C GLU A 231 11.66 -15.81 10.59
N ARG A 232 10.37 -15.68 10.91
CA ARG A 232 9.32 -16.42 10.19
C ARG A 232 9.18 -15.95 8.75
N THR A 233 9.39 -14.67 8.49
CA THR A 233 9.39 -14.11 7.13
C THR A 233 10.54 -14.68 6.32
N LYS A 234 11.75 -14.76 6.90
CA LYS A 234 12.92 -15.33 6.23
C LYS A 234 12.67 -16.75 5.73
N ALA A 235 11.95 -17.58 6.51
CA ALA A 235 11.61 -18.95 6.12
C ALA A 235 10.66 -19.03 4.91
N MET A 236 9.98 -17.93 4.53
CA MET A 236 9.10 -17.87 3.36
C MET A 236 9.81 -17.40 2.10
N TYR A 237 11.00 -16.83 2.21
CA TYR A 237 11.79 -16.37 1.07
C TYR A 237 12.91 -17.37 0.75
N VAL A 238 13.31 -17.40 -0.53
CA VAL A 238 14.41 -18.26 -0.97
C VAL A 238 15.76 -17.57 -0.73
N GLN A 239 16.71 -17.66 -1.64
CA GLN A 239 18.07 -17.15 -1.42
C GLN A 239 18.21 -15.63 -1.51
N ASP A 240 17.17 -14.92 -1.96
CA ASP A 240 17.15 -13.47 -2.07
C ASP A 240 15.97 -12.86 -1.30
N TYR A 241 15.88 -11.52 -1.32
CA TYR A 241 14.83 -10.78 -0.63
C TYR A 241 13.57 -10.52 -1.47
N VAL A 242 13.49 -11.05 -2.70
CA VAL A 242 12.37 -10.81 -3.63
C VAL A 242 11.53 -12.06 -3.84
N HIS A 243 12.20 -13.19 -4.06
CA HIS A 243 11.55 -14.43 -4.44
C HIS A 243 11.22 -15.28 -3.21
N TYR A 244 10.08 -15.91 -3.22
CA TYR A 244 9.58 -16.72 -2.11
C TYR A 244 9.29 -18.16 -2.53
N ASN A 245 9.19 -19.02 -1.53
CA ASN A 245 8.78 -20.42 -1.68
C ASN A 245 7.23 -20.52 -1.75
N LEU A 246 6.71 -21.73 -1.77
CA LEU A 246 5.26 -21.97 -1.84
C LEU A 246 4.48 -21.34 -0.68
N ALA A 247 5.03 -21.33 0.54
CA ALA A 247 4.36 -20.70 1.69
C ALA A 247 4.25 -19.18 1.55
N GLY A 248 5.34 -18.53 1.09
CA GLY A 248 5.31 -17.10 0.76
C GLY A 248 4.38 -16.79 -0.41
N ALA A 249 4.38 -17.64 -1.45
CA ALA A 249 3.47 -17.53 -2.58
C ALA A 249 2.00 -17.64 -2.14
N ASP A 250 1.66 -18.60 -1.27
CA ASP A 250 0.29 -18.78 -0.76
C ASP A 250 -0.16 -17.59 0.11
N LEU A 251 0.73 -17.03 0.93
CA LEU A 251 0.43 -15.80 1.68
C LEU A 251 0.05 -14.64 0.76
N HIS A 252 0.81 -14.42 -0.33
CA HIS A 252 0.50 -13.38 -1.31
C HIS A 252 -0.81 -13.68 -2.05
N ALA A 253 -1.00 -14.91 -2.52
CA ALA A 253 -2.22 -15.35 -3.22
C ALA A 253 -3.48 -15.14 -2.34
N ARG A 254 -3.43 -15.59 -1.09
CA ARG A 254 -4.50 -15.38 -0.12
C ARG A 254 -4.79 -13.90 0.08
N THR A 255 -3.76 -13.07 0.14
CA THR A 255 -3.92 -11.61 0.29
C THR A 255 -4.59 -10.99 -0.94
N VAL A 256 -4.21 -11.42 -2.16
CA VAL A 256 -4.89 -10.96 -3.39
C VAL A 256 -6.37 -11.36 -3.38
N VAL A 257 -6.69 -12.61 -3.02
CA VAL A 257 -8.10 -13.09 -2.90
C VAL A 257 -8.87 -12.27 -1.87
N SER A 258 -8.29 -12.04 -0.70
CA SER A 258 -8.87 -11.20 0.36
C SER A 258 -9.19 -9.79 -0.13
N ALA A 259 -8.25 -9.19 -0.88
CA ALA A 259 -8.42 -7.87 -1.47
C ALA A 259 -9.51 -7.85 -2.57
N LEU A 260 -9.51 -8.83 -3.48
CA LEU A 260 -10.53 -8.93 -4.55
C LEU A 260 -11.95 -9.03 -3.99
N LYS A 261 -12.14 -9.80 -2.90
CA LYS A 261 -13.42 -9.90 -2.18
C LYS A 261 -13.85 -8.59 -1.53
N ALA A 262 -12.89 -7.76 -1.14
CA ALA A 262 -13.13 -6.49 -0.43
C ALA A 262 -13.42 -5.30 -1.35
N LEU A 263 -13.03 -5.38 -2.62
CA LEU A 263 -13.36 -4.34 -3.62
C LEU A 263 -14.89 -4.14 -3.69
N ARG A 264 -15.31 -2.92 -4.05
CA ARG A 264 -16.73 -2.59 -4.18
C ARG A 264 -17.02 -2.00 -5.56
N PRO A 265 -17.86 -2.67 -6.37
CA PRO A 265 -18.38 -4.04 -6.18
C PRO A 265 -17.23 -5.05 -6.14
N SER A 266 -17.46 -6.23 -5.54
CA SER A 266 -16.47 -7.31 -5.54
C SER A 266 -16.03 -7.63 -6.96
N ALA A 267 -14.73 -7.86 -7.15
CA ALA A 267 -14.19 -8.22 -8.46
C ALA A 267 -14.34 -9.71 -8.76
N VAL A 268 -14.66 -10.51 -7.73
CA VAL A 268 -14.83 -11.95 -7.84
C VAL A 268 -16.19 -12.34 -7.23
N PRO A 269 -17.13 -12.84 -8.03
CA PRO A 269 -18.37 -13.41 -7.54
C PRO A 269 -18.11 -14.58 -6.59
N ARG A 270 -19.00 -14.77 -5.62
CA ARG A 270 -18.85 -15.84 -4.62
C ARG A 270 -18.81 -17.23 -5.24
N GLU A 271 -19.60 -17.44 -6.30
CA GLU A 271 -19.69 -18.69 -7.04
C GLU A 271 -18.41 -19.08 -7.80
N TRP A 272 -17.47 -18.14 -7.96
CA TRP A 272 -16.16 -18.44 -8.54
C TRP A 272 -15.17 -19.00 -7.50
N LEU A 273 -15.49 -18.90 -6.20
CA LEU A 273 -14.57 -19.27 -5.13
C LEU A 273 -14.70 -20.76 -4.78
N SER A 274 -13.56 -21.42 -4.64
CA SER A 274 -13.48 -22.75 -4.00
C SER A 274 -13.80 -22.65 -2.50
N PRO A 275 -13.99 -23.77 -1.79
CA PRO A 275 -14.11 -23.76 -0.32
C PRO A 275 -12.95 -23.02 0.38
N LYS A 276 -11.70 -23.19 -0.12
CA LYS A 276 -10.51 -22.46 0.35
C LYS A 276 -10.69 -20.94 0.14
N GLY A 277 -11.18 -20.52 -1.02
CA GLY A 277 -11.41 -19.12 -1.33
C GLY A 277 -12.57 -18.49 -0.53
N VAL A 278 -13.64 -19.24 -0.31
CA VAL A 278 -14.77 -18.80 0.53
C VAL A 278 -14.31 -18.55 1.97
N ALA A 279 -13.44 -19.40 2.51
CA ALA A 279 -12.91 -19.27 3.87
C ALA A 279 -11.99 -18.04 4.07
N VAL A 280 -11.43 -17.44 3.00
CA VAL A 280 -10.64 -16.22 3.11
C VAL A 280 -11.56 -15.04 3.44
N PRO A 281 -11.36 -14.30 4.54
CA PRO A 281 -12.14 -13.09 4.83
C PRO A 281 -11.83 -11.99 3.81
N ALA A 282 -12.81 -11.13 3.51
CA ALA A 282 -12.56 -9.90 2.76
C ALA A 282 -11.66 -8.96 3.57
N ASP A 283 -10.70 -8.33 2.90
CA ASP A 283 -9.74 -7.44 3.57
C ASP A 283 -10.44 -6.15 4.05
N PRO A 284 -10.46 -5.86 5.36
CA PRO A 284 -11.14 -4.69 5.88
C PRO A 284 -10.51 -3.37 5.41
N LEU A 285 -9.21 -3.35 5.11
CA LEU A 285 -8.46 -2.15 4.74
C LEU A 285 -8.71 -1.75 3.30
N VAL A 286 -8.79 -2.72 2.39
CA VAL A 286 -9.21 -2.49 0.99
C VAL A 286 -10.64 -1.98 0.97
N GLY A 287 -11.51 -2.53 1.84
CA GLY A 287 -12.88 -2.07 2.02
C GLY A 287 -13.01 -0.60 2.42
N LEU A 288 -12.00 0.00 3.07
CA LEU A 288 -12.01 1.41 3.46
C LEU A 288 -11.90 2.40 2.29
N GLY A 289 -11.33 1.99 1.15
CA GLY A 289 -11.17 2.84 -0.03
C GLY A 289 -10.31 4.09 0.24
N LEU A 290 -9.19 3.94 0.99
CA LEU A 290 -8.31 5.06 1.32
C LEU A 290 -7.62 5.61 0.06
N SER A 291 -7.69 6.93 -0.13
CA SER A 291 -7.14 7.60 -1.31
C SER A 291 -5.60 7.65 -1.31
N TRP A 292 -5.03 7.81 -2.50
CA TRP A 292 -3.61 8.02 -2.75
C TRP A 292 -3.36 9.47 -3.18
N PRO A 293 -2.13 10.02 -3.01
CA PRO A 293 -1.82 11.38 -3.47
C PRO A 293 -2.11 11.55 -4.94
N ALA A 294 -2.78 12.66 -5.29
CA ALA A 294 -3.16 12.94 -6.67
C ALA A 294 -1.94 13.24 -7.55
N ASP A 295 -0.99 13.97 -6.99
CA ASP A 295 0.22 14.41 -7.69
C ASP A 295 1.37 14.48 -6.69
N ARG A 296 2.38 13.62 -6.87
CA ARG A 296 3.54 13.56 -5.96
C ARG A 296 4.56 14.69 -6.19
N SER A 297 4.40 15.51 -7.20
CA SER A 297 5.20 16.74 -7.35
C SER A 297 4.78 17.84 -6.36
N ARG A 298 3.63 17.66 -5.69
CA ARG A 298 3.08 18.58 -4.69
C ARG A 298 3.17 17.98 -3.30
N PRO A 299 3.42 18.79 -2.26
CA PRO A 299 3.33 18.32 -0.90
C PRO A 299 1.93 17.77 -0.60
N THR A 300 1.83 16.91 0.38
CA THR A 300 0.59 16.28 0.80
C THR A 300 0.31 16.57 2.27
N LEU A 301 -0.91 17.02 2.57
CA LEU A 301 -1.45 17.05 3.93
C LEU A 301 -2.15 15.72 4.22
N PHE A 302 -1.58 14.91 5.08
CA PHE A 302 -2.19 13.69 5.58
C PHE A 302 -2.99 13.98 6.85
N LEU A 303 -4.29 13.64 6.84
CA LEU A 303 -5.14 13.69 8.02
C LEU A 303 -5.15 12.30 8.67
N VAL A 304 -4.71 12.21 9.91
CA VAL A 304 -4.60 10.98 10.68
C VAL A 304 -5.47 11.08 11.92
N GLY A 305 -6.30 10.07 12.15
CA GLY A 305 -7.25 10.10 13.26
C GLY A 305 -8.26 8.97 13.25
N ASN A 306 -9.37 9.20 13.92
CA ASN A 306 -10.44 8.24 14.12
C ASN A 306 -11.73 8.61 13.33
N SER A 307 -12.90 8.13 13.81
CA SER A 307 -14.21 8.34 13.14
C SER A 307 -14.66 9.80 13.06
N THR A 308 -14.16 10.67 13.92
CA THR A 308 -14.48 12.10 13.88
C THR A 308 -13.75 12.84 12.77
N VAL A 309 -12.61 12.29 12.32
CA VAL A 309 -11.87 12.77 11.14
C VAL A 309 -12.36 12.10 9.86
N ARG A 310 -12.67 10.78 9.90
CA ARG A 310 -13.29 10.02 8.80
C ARG A 310 -14.15 8.90 9.34
N ASN A 311 -15.45 8.96 9.10
CA ASN A 311 -16.36 7.89 9.49
C ASN A 311 -16.49 6.85 8.38
N GLY A 312 -16.35 5.57 8.76
CA GLY A 312 -16.49 4.45 7.81
C GLY A 312 -15.60 4.64 6.58
N ARG A 313 -16.22 4.72 5.43
CA ARG A 313 -15.55 4.94 4.14
C ARG A 313 -15.43 6.41 3.72
N GLY A 314 -15.93 7.34 4.54
CA GLY A 314 -16.09 8.73 4.14
C GLY A 314 -17.19 8.90 3.08
N ASP A 315 -18.26 8.12 3.19
CA ASP A 315 -19.38 8.07 2.24
C ASP A 315 -20.73 8.39 2.90
N GLY A 316 -20.71 8.87 4.15
CA GLY A 316 -21.90 9.27 4.89
C GLY A 316 -22.78 8.11 5.37
N ALA A 317 -22.26 6.89 5.39
CA ALA A 317 -23.00 5.74 5.89
C ALA A 317 -23.54 6.01 7.30
N ASN A 318 -24.78 5.61 7.57
CA ASN A 318 -25.54 5.88 8.80
C ASN A 318 -25.73 7.38 9.10
N GLY A 319 -25.62 8.26 8.10
CA GLY A 319 -25.72 9.71 8.28
C GLY A 319 -24.54 10.35 9.02
N GLN A 320 -23.42 9.64 9.12
CA GLN A 320 -22.25 10.06 9.88
C GLN A 320 -21.06 10.39 8.98
N TRP A 321 -20.38 11.51 9.28
CA TRP A 321 -19.24 12.03 8.53
C TRP A 321 -18.13 12.47 9.48
N GLY A 322 -16.90 12.45 8.97
CA GLY A 322 -15.75 13.07 9.62
C GLY A 322 -15.41 14.43 9.01
N TRP A 323 -14.84 15.35 9.79
CA TRP A 323 -14.48 16.69 9.30
C TRP A 323 -13.40 16.66 8.22
N GLY A 324 -12.55 15.66 8.25
CA GLY A 324 -11.46 15.50 7.26
C GLY A 324 -11.96 15.22 5.84
N ASP A 325 -13.22 14.79 5.68
CA ASP A 325 -13.83 14.57 4.37
C ASP A 325 -14.27 15.89 3.71
N PHE A 326 -14.33 16.99 4.48
CA PHE A 326 -14.79 18.32 4.02
C PHE A 326 -13.75 19.43 4.09
N VAL A 327 -12.52 19.15 4.53
CA VAL A 327 -11.51 20.20 4.71
C VAL A 327 -10.80 20.59 3.40
N ALA A 328 -10.69 19.68 2.44
CA ALA A 328 -9.96 19.90 1.19
C ALA A 328 -10.41 21.14 0.38
N PRO A 329 -11.71 21.51 0.32
CA PRO A 329 -12.15 22.71 -0.40
C PRO A 329 -11.55 24.03 0.09
N TRP A 330 -11.05 24.08 1.32
CA TRP A 330 -10.40 25.24 1.94
C TRP A 330 -8.93 25.39 1.53
N PHE A 331 -8.37 24.39 0.86
CA PHE A 331 -7.00 24.41 0.37
C PHE A 331 -6.94 24.63 -1.13
N ASP A 332 -5.86 25.25 -1.61
CA ASP A 332 -5.53 25.27 -3.03
C ASP A 332 -5.00 23.88 -3.44
N THR A 333 -5.91 23.03 -3.89
CA THR A 333 -5.59 21.66 -4.30
C THR A 333 -4.79 21.59 -5.60
N THR A 334 -4.49 22.72 -6.25
CA THR A 334 -3.52 22.78 -7.35
C THR A 334 -2.08 22.84 -6.84
N ARG A 335 -1.88 23.16 -5.54
CA ARG A 335 -0.57 23.32 -4.89
C ARG A 335 -0.29 22.30 -3.78
N ILE A 336 -1.32 21.70 -3.19
CA ILE A 336 -1.20 20.69 -2.15
C ILE A 336 -2.23 19.58 -2.32
N ASN A 337 -1.82 18.32 -2.07
CA ASN A 337 -2.77 17.23 -1.92
C ASN A 337 -3.35 17.23 -0.50
N VAL A 338 -4.64 16.93 -0.34
CA VAL A 338 -5.25 16.70 0.98
C VAL A 338 -5.79 15.28 1.03
N LEU A 339 -5.26 14.46 1.93
CA LEU A 339 -5.60 13.04 2.04
C LEU A 339 -6.10 12.67 3.41
N ASN A 340 -7.35 12.24 3.48
CA ASN A 340 -7.92 11.71 4.70
C ASN A 340 -7.56 10.24 4.86
N ARG A 341 -6.59 9.94 5.74
CA ARG A 341 -6.10 8.60 6.08
C ARG A 341 -6.61 8.11 7.42
N ALA A 342 -7.51 8.85 8.06
CA ALA A 342 -8.12 8.46 9.33
C ALA A 342 -8.99 7.20 9.18
N VAL A 343 -9.10 6.44 10.26
CA VAL A 343 -9.85 5.18 10.29
C VAL A 343 -10.74 5.15 11.53
N GLY A 344 -12.04 5.05 11.28
CA GLY A 344 -13.04 4.99 12.34
C GLY A 344 -12.83 3.85 13.32
N GLY A 345 -13.11 4.09 14.59
CA GLY A 345 -12.99 3.09 15.66
C GLY A 345 -11.59 2.90 16.24
N LEU A 346 -10.54 3.47 15.63
CA LEU A 346 -9.17 3.30 16.11
C LEU A 346 -8.78 4.38 17.15
N SER A 347 -7.93 4.00 18.09
CA SER A 347 -7.14 4.87 18.97
C SER A 347 -5.76 5.16 18.37
N ALA A 348 -4.99 6.06 18.95
CA ALA A 348 -3.59 6.28 18.58
C ALA A 348 -2.79 4.98 18.59
N ARG A 349 -2.93 4.17 19.67
CA ARG A 349 -2.34 2.84 19.79
C ARG A 349 -2.71 1.92 18.64
N THR A 350 -4.01 1.73 18.39
CA THR A 350 -4.46 0.74 17.40
C THR A 350 -4.24 1.22 15.97
N TYR A 351 -4.18 2.50 15.72
CA TYR A 351 -3.77 3.05 14.43
C TYR A 351 -2.32 2.67 14.09
N ILE A 352 -1.43 2.68 15.09
CA ILE A 352 -0.03 2.24 14.92
C ILE A 352 0.05 0.71 14.86
N SER A 353 -0.52 0.00 15.82
CA SER A 353 -0.35 -1.46 15.93
C SER A 353 -1.01 -2.25 14.80
N GLN A 354 -2.04 -1.71 14.16
CA GLN A 354 -2.69 -2.29 12.99
C GLN A 354 -2.03 -1.89 11.66
N GLY A 355 -0.92 -1.14 11.70
CA GLY A 355 -0.11 -0.82 10.52
C GLY A 355 -0.60 0.38 9.70
N HIS A 356 -1.68 1.08 10.10
CA HIS A 356 -2.16 2.26 9.38
C HIS A 356 -1.12 3.37 9.34
N TRP A 357 -0.45 3.59 10.48
CA TRP A 357 0.63 4.58 10.56
C TRP A 357 1.81 4.22 9.66
N ASN A 358 2.24 2.96 9.63
CA ASN A 358 3.30 2.51 8.72
C ASN A 358 2.98 2.77 7.24
N ARG A 359 1.70 2.71 6.86
CA ARG A 359 1.25 3.03 5.49
C ARG A 359 1.32 4.53 5.20
N VAL A 360 1.04 5.38 6.18
CA VAL A 360 1.24 6.84 6.04
C VAL A 360 2.73 7.13 5.91
N LEU A 361 3.58 6.57 6.80
CA LEU A 361 5.03 6.73 6.74
C LEU A 361 5.65 6.29 5.40
N ALA A 362 5.09 5.26 4.77
CA ALA A 362 5.53 4.80 3.44
C ALA A 362 5.21 5.79 2.31
N LEU A 363 4.24 6.69 2.54
CA LEU A 363 3.82 7.72 1.59
C LEU A 363 4.49 9.07 1.85
N LEU A 364 5.00 9.30 3.07
CA LEU A 364 5.58 10.58 3.46
C LEU A 364 6.88 10.86 2.71
N GLU A 365 6.96 12.08 2.18
CA GLU A 365 8.16 12.66 1.58
C GLU A 365 8.51 13.97 2.27
N PRO A 366 9.77 14.43 2.17
CA PRO A 366 10.16 15.75 2.70
C PRO A 366 9.25 16.86 2.14
N GLY A 367 8.79 17.74 3.02
CA GLY A 367 7.86 18.82 2.68
C GLY A 367 6.38 18.49 2.81
N ASP A 368 6.02 17.23 3.11
CA ASP A 368 4.65 16.83 3.45
C ASP A 368 4.24 17.31 4.86
N PHE A 369 2.96 17.21 5.16
CA PHE A 369 2.36 17.58 6.44
C PHE A 369 1.52 16.42 7.00
N VAL A 370 1.54 16.25 8.32
CA VAL A 370 0.67 15.28 9.01
C VAL A 370 -0.11 15.98 10.11
N MET A 371 -1.43 15.97 10.02
CA MET A 371 -2.32 16.50 11.05
C MET A 371 -2.97 15.34 11.81
N VAL A 372 -2.81 15.31 13.13
CA VAL A 372 -3.17 14.18 14.00
C VAL A 372 -4.28 14.56 14.95
N GLU A 373 -5.37 13.76 15.01
CA GLU A 373 -6.44 13.87 15.99
C GLU A 373 -6.81 12.50 16.57
N PHE A 374 -6.50 12.24 17.84
CA PHE A 374 -6.92 11.06 18.59
C PHE A 374 -7.43 11.45 19.99
N GLY A 375 -8.01 10.49 20.72
CA GLY A 375 -8.47 10.64 22.10
C GLY A 375 -9.83 10.00 22.38
N HIS A 376 -10.80 10.07 21.47
CA HIS A 376 -12.14 9.53 21.70
C HIS A 376 -12.15 8.03 21.97
N ASN A 377 -11.34 7.27 21.26
CA ASN A 377 -11.22 5.83 21.42
C ASN A 377 -10.13 5.42 22.40
N ASP A 378 -9.19 6.31 22.66
CA ASP A 378 -8.07 6.14 23.57
C ASP A 378 -8.51 6.03 25.03
N ALA A 379 -9.67 6.60 25.35
CA ALA A 379 -10.33 6.48 26.65
C ALA A 379 -10.95 5.09 26.92
N SER A 380 -10.94 4.18 25.94
CA SER A 380 -11.45 2.82 26.12
C SER A 380 -10.56 2.01 27.09
N PRO A 381 -11.01 0.83 27.57
CA PRO A 381 -10.15 -0.06 28.31
C PRO A 381 -8.87 -0.42 27.57
N VAL A 382 -7.74 -0.46 28.30
CA VAL A 382 -6.44 -0.85 27.75
C VAL A 382 -6.48 -2.27 27.22
N ASN A 383 -7.15 -3.18 27.94
CA ASN A 383 -7.26 -4.58 27.57
C ASN A 383 -8.59 -5.16 28.04
N ASP A 384 -9.46 -5.50 27.13
CA ASP A 384 -10.74 -6.14 27.38
C ASP A 384 -11.08 -7.12 26.22
N THR A 385 -12.19 -7.85 26.35
CA THR A 385 -12.64 -8.81 25.33
C THR A 385 -13.48 -8.18 24.22
N LEU A 386 -13.81 -6.87 24.32
CA LEU A 386 -14.68 -6.17 23.38
C LEU A 386 -13.91 -5.27 22.42
N ARG A 387 -12.96 -4.51 22.91
CA ARG A 387 -12.27 -3.47 22.12
C ARG A 387 -10.77 -3.43 22.30
N ALA A 388 -10.23 -3.63 23.52
CA ALA A 388 -8.79 -3.65 23.87
C ALA A 388 -7.96 -2.59 23.12
N ARG A 389 -8.46 -1.37 23.02
CA ARG A 389 -7.89 -0.29 22.19
C ARG A 389 -7.43 0.95 22.98
N GLY A 390 -7.69 0.98 24.29
CA GLY A 390 -7.31 2.10 25.15
C GLY A 390 -5.80 2.24 25.30
N VAL A 391 -5.39 3.42 25.76
CA VAL A 391 -4.00 3.78 26.08
C VAL A 391 -3.89 4.11 27.58
N LEU A 392 -2.68 4.21 28.11
CA LEU A 392 -2.48 4.78 29.44
C LEU A 392 -2.82 6.27 29.38
N ARG A 393 -3.52 6.75 30.42
CA ARG A 393 -3.91 8.16 30.51
C ARG A 393 -2.71 9.03 30.89
N GLY A 394 -2.66 10.23 30.32
CA GLY A 394 -1.65 11.23 30.64
C GLY A 394 -0.61 11.45 29.55
N ILE A 395 0.35 12.30 29.89
CA ILE A 395 1.40 12.79 28.98
C ILE A 395 2.77 12.18 29.24
N GLY A 396 2.92 11.32 30.26
CA GLY A 396 4.18 10.68 30.62
C GLY A 396 4.70 9.75 29.52
N ARG A 397 5.83 9.08 29.82
CA ARG A 397 6.42 8.03 28.94
C ARG A 397 6.13 6.63 29.48
N ASP A 398 5.13 6.52 30.34
CA ASP A 398 4.75 5.28 31.00
C ASP A 398 4.27 4.24 29.98
N SER A 399 4.53 2.98 30.31
CA SER A 399 4.04 1.85 29.52
C SER A 399 3.63 0.68 30.42
N VAL A 400 2.79 -0.20 29.87
CA VAL A 400 2.40 -1.46 30.47
C VAL A 400 2.46 -2.55 29.42
N VAL A 401 2.85 -3.75 29.84
CA VAL A 401 2.84 -4.93 28.98
C VAL A 401 1.53 -5.68 29.18
N VAL A 402 0.83 -6.00 28.11
CA VAL A 402 -0.43 -6.75 28.15
C VAL A 402 -0.43 -7.91 27.15
N ASP A 403 -1.14 -8.97 27.49
CA ASP A 403 -1.54 -10.00 26.54
C ASP A 403 -2.89 -9.60 25.96
N ASN A 404 -2.91 -9.12 24.73
CA ASN A 404 -4.09 -8.55 24.11
C ASN A 404 -5.21 -9.60 23.97
N LEU A 405 -6.34 -9.34 24.61
CA LEU A 405 -7.47 -10.28 24.66
C LEU A 405 -8.23 -10.40 23.32
N ILE A 406 -8.10 -9.42 22.43
CA ILE A 406 -8.73 -9.43 21.09
C ILE A 406 -7.82 -10.09 20.07
N THR A 407 -6.59 -9.57 19.91
CA THR A 407 -5.65 -10.02 18.87
C THR A 407 -4.90 -11.29 19.24
N ARG A 408 -4.94 -11.68 20.54
CA ARG A 408 -4.17 -12.77 21.13
C ARG A 408 -2.65 -12.56 21.06
N GLN A 409 -2.22 -11.34 20.76
CA GLN A 409 -0.81 -10.96 20.81
C GLN A 409 -0.31 -10.99 22.26
N LYS A 410 0.77 -11.71 22.48
CA LYS A 410 1.47 -11.75 23.77
C LYS A 410 2.46 -10.61 23.89
N GLY A 411 2.57 -10.04 25.09
CA GLY A 411 3.59 -9.04 25.40
C GLY A 411 3.45 -7.74 24.63
N GLU A 412 2.24 -7.31 24.27
CA GLU A 412 2.03 -5.99 23.64
C GLU A 412 2.37 -4.88 24.63
N VAL A 413 3.26 -3.97 24.25
CA VAL A 413 3.59 -2.79 25.05
C VAL A 413 2.61 -1.67 24.74
N VAL A 414 1.87 -1.20 25.74
CA VAL A 414 0.92 -0.10 25.64
C VAL A 414 1.48 1.11 26.36
N TYR A 415 1.61 2.22 25.64
CA TYR A 415 2.14 3.48 26.14
C TYR A 415 1.05 4.46 26.58
N SER A 416 1.48 5.57 27.18
CA SER A 416 0.61 6.70 27.45
C SER A 416 0.14 7.37 26.16
N PHE A 417 -0.97 8.12 26.26
CA PHE A 417 -1.46 8.94 25.14
C PHE A 417 -0.40 9.93 24.65
N GLY A 418 0.30 10.59 25.57
CA GLY A 418 1.37 11.53 25.21
C GLY A 418 2.50 10.87 24.43
N GLU A 419 2.92 9.67 24.80
CA GLU A 419 4.00 8.96 24.07
C GLU A 419 3.55 8.53 22.68
N TYR A 420 2.31 8.14 22.48
CA TYR A 420 1.77 7.89 21.14
C TYR A 420 1.79 9.16 20.27
N LEU A 421 1.39 10.32 20.83
CA LEU A 421 1.45 11.59 20.09
C LEU A 421 2.90 11.97 19.74
N ARG A 422 3.84 11.81 20.68
CA ARG A 422 5.28 12.03 20.41
C ARG A 422 5.81 11.08 19.32
N THR A 423 5.30 9.87 19.27
CA THR A 423 5.66 8.92 18.22
C THR A 423 5.25 9.44 16.85
N PHE A 424 4.02 9.93 16.69
CA PHE A 424 3.58 10.56 15.43
C PHE A 424 4.45 11.76 15.07
N VAL A 425 4.78 12.64 16.02
CA VAL A 425 5.63 13.82 15.80
C VAL A 425 7.03 13.42 15.36
N ARG A 426 7.69 12.57 16.15
CA ARG A 426 9.06 12.11 15.90
C ARG A 426 9.21 11.44 14.55
N GLU A 427 8.32 10.52 14.23
CA GLU A 427 8.40 9.75 13.00
C GLU A 427 8.00 10.56 11.76
N THR A 428 7.11 11.55 11.90
CA THR A 428 6.83 12.54 10.85
C THR A 428 8.08 13.36 10.55
N ARG A 429 8.73 13.91 11.57
CA ARG A 429 9.98 14.70 11.41
C ARG A 429 11.12 13.88 10.82
N ALA A 430 11.22 12.59 11.19
CA ALA A 430 12.22 11.69 10.63
C ALA A 430 12.06 11.46 9.11
N ARG A 431 10.89 11.78 8.55
CA ARG A 431 10.63 11.76 7.10
C ARG A 431 10.77 13.13 6.44
N GLY A 432 11.24 14.15 7.16
CA GLY A 432 11.32 15.52 6.65
C GLY A 432 9.97 16.20 6.48
N ALA A 433 8.90 15.65 7.08
CA ALA A 433 7.55 16.19 7.05
C ALA A 433 7.23 16.99 8.31
N THR A 434 6.21 17.84 8.24
CA THR A 434 5.80 18.75 9.32
C THR A 434 4.60 18.19 10.07
N PRO A 435 4.71 17.88 11.38
CA PRO A 435 3.58 17.44 12.20
C PRO A 435 2.74 18.63 12.71
N ILE A 436 1.43 18.41 12.82
CA ILE A 436 0.42 19.32 13.38
C ILE A 436 -0.46 18.48 14.30
N ILE A 437 -0.75 18.95 15.49
CA ILE A 437 -1.65 18.27 16.43
C ILE A 437 -2.95 19.04 16.55
N ASN A 438 -4.07 18.33 16.44
CA ASN A 438 -5.41 18.84 16.78
C ASN A 438 -5.87 18.29 18.13
N SER A 439 -6.60 19.10 18.90
CA SER A 439 -7.48 18.56 19.94
C SER A 439 -8.69 17.87 19.29
N LEU A 440 -9.47 17.16 20.11
CA LEU A 440 -10.63 16.39 19.65
C LEU A 440 -11.78 17.29 19.17
N THR A 441 -12.61 16.77 18.28
CA THR A 441 -13.96 17.32 18.09
C THR A 441 -14.75 17.30 19.42
N PRO A 442 -15.55 18.34 19.72
CA PRO A 442 -16.34 18.34 20.94
C PRO A 442 -17.47 17.30 20.88
N ARG A 443 -17.82 16.75 22.03
CA ARG A 443 -19.06 15.99 22.21
C ARG A 443 -20.22 16.93 22.51
N LYS A 444 -21.42 16.56 22.06
CA LYS A 444 -22.65 17.30 22.37
C LYS A 444 -23.09 17.02 23.82
N PHE A 445 -22.34 17.53 24.79
CA PHE A 445 -22.73 17.58 26.18
C PHE A 445 -22.83 19.04 26.64
N TRP A 446 -23.95 19.39 27.28
CA TRP A 446 -24.20 20.72 27.74
C TRP A 446 -23.82 20.89 29.22
N GLU A 447 -23.19 22.00 29.53
CA GLU A 447 -22.85 22.40 30.87
C GLU A 447 -23.02 23.92 30.99
N ASN A 448 -23.88 24.39 31.92
CA ASN A 448 -24.17 25.81 32.12
C ASN A 448 -24.54 26.57 30.81
N GLY A 449 -25.35 25.96 29.96
CA GLY A 449 -25.83 26.54 28.71
C GLY A 449 -24.79 26.59 27.57
N ARG A 450 -23.63 25.93 27.72
CA ARG A 450 -22.58 25.84 26.72
C ARG A 450 -22.18 24.39 26.44
N ILE A 451 -21.58 24.11 25.30
CA ILE A 451 -20.96 22.83 25.04
C ILE A 451 -19.81 22.63 26.02
N ARG A 452 -19.83 21.48 26.72
CA ARG A 452 -18.85 21.17 27.75
C ARG A 452 -17.43 21.07 27.17
N ARG A 453 -16.49 21.83 27.75
CA ARG A 453 -15.05 21.68 27.55
C ARG A 453 -14.53 20.76 28.63
N THR A 454 -14.08 19.57 28.24
CA THR A 454 -13.46 18.64 29.19
C THR A 454 -12.03 19.09 29.43
N ARG A 455 -11.69 19.48 30.64
CA ARG A 455 -10.33 19.80 31.10
C ARG A 455 -9.69 18.56 31.72
N ASP A 456 -8.37 18.55 31.82
CA ASP A 456 -7.56 17.43 32.37
C ASP A 456 -7.78 16.10 31.61
N GLY A 457 -7.90 16.21 30.32
CA GLY A 457 -8.16 15.09 29.44
C GLY A 457 -7.38 15.13 28.13
N PHE A 458 -7.80 14.31 27.19
CA PHE A 458 -7.09 14.10 25.92
C PHE A 458 -6.86 15.37 25.10
N ALA A 459 -7.76 16.37 25.17
CA ALA A 459 -7.59 17.64 24.47
C ALA A 459 -6.43 18.46 25.07
N ASP A 460 -6.40 18.58 26.41
CA ASP A 460 -5.34 19.33 27.12
C ASP A 460 -4.00 18.59 27.03
N TRP A 461 -4.01 17.26 27.05
CA TRP A 461 -2.81 16.47 26.85
C TRP A 461 -2.25 16.63 25.44
N ALA A 462 -3.11 16.73 24.42
CA ALA A 462 -2.68 17.01 23.05
C ALA A 462 -2.03 18.38 22.93
N GLU A 463 -2.61 19.43 23.57
CA GLU A 463 -2.03 20.76 23.65
C GLU A 463 -0.67 20.77 24.35
N HIS A 464 -0.59 20.07 25.50
CA HIS A 464 0.65 19.97 26.26
C HIS A 464 1.78 19.35 25.43
N VAL A 465 1.51 18.21 24.78
CA VAL A 465 2.49 17.54 23.93
C VAL A 465 2.88 18.41 22.73
N ALA A 466 1.92 19.10 22.11
CA ALA A 466 2.21 20.00 21.00
C ALA A 466 3.17 21.13 21.42
N ARG A 467 2.94 21.71 22.59
CA ARG A 467 3.80 22.76 23.16
C ARG A 467 5.19 22.22 23.53
N GLU A 468 5.26 21.06 24.18
CA GLU A 468 6.51 20.39 24.55
C GLU A 468 7.36 20.06 23.33
N GLU A 469 6.73 19.53 22.29
CA GLU A 469 7.39 19.15 21.05
C GLU A 469 7.60 20.33 20.07
N GLY A 470 7.10 21.53 20.38
CA GLY A 470 7.25 22.71 19.52
C GLY A 470 6.60 22.51 18.15
N VAL A 471 5.38 21.96 18.12
CA VAL A 471 4.59 21.76 16.89
C VAL A 471 3.33 22.62 16.89
N ALA A 472 2.81 22.93 15.70
CA ALA A 472 1.58 23.66 15.53
C ALA A 472 0.42 22.90 16.20
N PHE A 473 -0.44 23.62 16.93
CA PHE A 473 -1.60 23.08 17.62
C PHE A 473 -2.88 23.79 17.20
N VAL A 474 -3.89 23.01 16.84
CA VAL A 474 -5.24 23.52 16.55
C VAL A 474 -6.19 23.09 17.67
N ASN A 475 -6.69 24.03 18.45
CA ASN A 475 -7.67 23.76 19.51
C ASN A 475 -9.09 23.59 18.94
N LEU A 476 -9.30 22.48 18.21
CA LEU A 476 -10.57 22.18 17.57
C LEU A 476 -11.71 22.08 18.57
N THR A 477 -11.47 21.50 19.76
CA THR A 477 -12.47 21.40 20.83
C THR A 477 -13.04 22.77 21.16
N GLU A 478 -12.17 23.75 21.40
CA GLU A 478 -12.61 25.10 21.78
C GLU A 478 -13.29 25.82 20.63
N LEU A 479 -12.67 25.78 19.42
CA LEU A 479 -13.18 26.50 18.26
C LEU A 479 -14.55 25.99 17.80
N ALA A 480 -14.72 24.69 17.67
CA ALA A 480 -16.00 24.10 17.28
C ALA A 480 -17.07 24.29 18.36
N SER A 481 -16.69 24.18 19.65
CA SER A 481 -17.63 24.46 20.75
C SER A 481 -18.10 25.92 20.77
N ARG A 482 -17.20 26.90 20.53
CA ARG A 482 -17.61 28.31 20.44
C ARG A 482 -18.61 28.54 19.31
N MET A 483 -18.38 27.91 18.15
CA MET A 483 -19.36 28.00 17.06
C MET A 483 -20.71 27.41 17.43
N MET A 484 -20.74 26.28 18.16
CA MET A 484 -21.97 25.64 18.60
C MET A 484 -22.66 26.46 19.71
N ASP A 485 -21.91 27.11 20.62
CA ASP A 485 -22.47 27.94 21.70
C ASP A 485 -23.26 29.15 21.18
N THR A 486 -23.02 29.59 19.95
CA THR A 486 -23.78 30.68 19.32
C THR A 486 -25.12 30.23 18.73
N MET A 487 -25.41 28.93 18.80
CA MET A 487 -26.60 28.32 18.19
C MET A 487 -27.60 27.87 19.29
N PRO A 488 -28.90 27.87 19.00
CA PRO A 488 -29.86 27.24 19.91
C PRO A 488 -29.61 25.71 19.96
N PRO A 489 -29.91 25.07 21.13
CA PRO A 489 -29.65 23.62 21.31
C PRO A 489 -30.22 22.73 20.21
N SER A 490 -31.44 23.00 19.74
CA SER A 490 -32.06 22.24 18.64
C SER A 490 -31.27 22.32 17.32
N ARG A 491 -30.61 23.44 17.07
CA ARG A 491 -29.73 23.58 15.90
C ARG A 491 -28.48 22.78 16.09
N VAL A 492 -27.88 22.77 17.28
CA VAL A 492 -26.72 21.94 17.60
C VAL A 492 -27.06 20.45 17.48
N ASP A 493 -28.25 20.04 17.97
CA ASP A 493 -28.73 18.66 17.81
C ASP A 493 -28.74 18.21 16.36
N SER A 494 -29.16 19.09 15.45
CA SER A 494 -29.22 18.82 14.01
C SER A 494 -27.86 18.72 13.32
N LEU A 495 -26.74 18.87 14.03
CA LEU A 495 -25.38 18.70 13.51
C LEU A 495 -24.80 17.29 13.73
N PHE A 496 -25.50 16.45 14.50
CA PHE A 496 -25.01 15.12 14.87
C PHE A 496 -25.79 14.01 14.16
N GLY A 497 -25.08 12.97 13.76
CA GLY A 497 -25.63 11.75 13.21
C GLY A 497 -25.90 10.66 14.24
N ASP A 498 -25.47 10.90 15.50
CA ASP A 498 -25.78 10.06 16.65
C ASP A 498 -26.10 10.92 17.88
N ALA A 499 -26.20 10.29 19.04
CA ALA A 499 -26.62 10.99 20.25
C ALA A 499 -25.69 12.15 20.64
N ASN A 500 -24.36 12.03 20.49
CA ASN A 500 -23.47 13.05 21.06
C ASN A 500 -22.03 13.12 20.49
N LEU A 501 -21.65 12.29 19.53
CA LEU A 501 -20.25 12.22 19.08
C LEU A 501 -20.06 12.42 17.58
N HIS A 502 -20.68 11.57 16.76
CA HIS A 502 -20.43 11.60 15.34
C HIS A 502 -21.28 12.68 14.66
N SER A 503 -20.61 13.53 13.92
CA SER A 503 -21.26 14.58 13.14
C SER A 503 -21.99 14.00 11.94
N ASN A 504 -23.10 14.60 11.55
CA ASN A 504 -23.61 14.47 10.19
C ASN A 504 -22.81 15.41 9.24
N GLU A 505 -23.23 15.50 7.99
CA GLU A 505 -22.54 16.32 6.98
C GLU A 505 -22.38 17.79 7.43
N ARG A 506 -23.44 18.41 7.93
CA ARG A 506 -23.41 19.81 8.38
C ARG A 506 -22.48 20.01 9.57
N GLY A 507 -22.50 19.09 10.53
CA GLY A 507 -21.60 19.13 11.69
C GLY A 507 -20.15 18.87 11.29
N ALA A 508 -19.89 17.97 10.34
CA ALA A 508 -18.56 17.73 9.81
C ALA A 508 -17.99 18.95 9.07
N ILE A 509 -18.82 19.66 8.30
CA ILE A 509 -18.44 20.93 7.65
C ILE A 509 -18.12 22.01 8.70
N LEU A 510 -18.92 22.12 9.77
CA LEU A 510 -18.63 23.03 10.87
C LEU A 510 -17.27 22.74 11.52
N ASN A 511 -17.00 21.47 11.81
CA ASN A 511 -15.72 21.07 12.39
C ASN A 511 -14.55 21.32 11.43
N ALA A 512 -14.71 21.06 10.11
CA ALA A 512 -13.70 21.38 9.11
C ALA A 512 -13.40 22.89 9.05
N ARG A 513 -14.43 23.72 9.11
CA ARG A 513 -14.30 25.18 9.24
C ARG A 513 -13.52 25.56 10.49
N ALA A 514 -13.83 24.96 11.64
CA ALA A 514 -13.14 25.23 12.89
C ALA A 514 -11.64 24.86 12.82
N VAL A 515 -11.29 23.75 12.14
CA VAL A 515 -9.88 23.40 11.87
C VAL A 515 -9.19 24.49 11.05
N VAL A 516 -9.83 24.97 9.97
CA VAL A 516 -9.25 26.00 9.11
C VAL A 516 -9.11 27.34 9.84
N GLU A 517 -10.12 27.75 10.62
CA GLU A 517 -10.03 28.96 11.46
C GLU A 517 -8.90 28.82 12.51
N GLY A 518 -8.73 27.61 13.07
CA GLY A 518 -7.62 27.32 13.97
C GLY A 518 -6.26 27.45 13.29
N LEU A 519 -6.10 26.92 12.09
CA LEU A 519 -4.88 27.11 11.28
C LEU A 519 -4.64 28.60 11.00
N ARG A 520 -5.65 29.36 10.61
CA ARG A 520 -5.52 30.80 10.35
C ARG A 520 -5.11 31.58 11.60
N SER A 521 -5.63 31.19 12.77
CA SER A 521 -5.31 31.85 14.05
C SER A 521 -3.85 31.67 14.49
N LEU A 522 -3.12 30.70 13.94
CA LEU A 522 -1.69 30.53 14.19
C LEU A 522 -0.82 31.63 13.55
N GLY A 523 -1.37 32.42 12.62
CA GLY A 523 -0.63 33.51 11.95
C GLY A 523 0.67 33.02 11.31
N ALA A 524 1.78 33.62 11.66
CA ALA A 524 3.10 33.24 11.12
C ALA A 524 3.56 31.82 11.50
N ALA A 525 3.00 31.23 12.55
CA ALA A 525 3.29 29.84 12.94
C ALA A 525 2.48 28.79 12.19
N ASN A 526 1.60 29.19 11.25
CA ASN A 526 0.82 28.27 10.45
C ASN A 526 1.68 27.64 9.34
N PRO A 527 2.02 26.35 9.44
CA PRO A 527 2.86 25.70 8.42
C PRO A 527 2.13 25.50 7.07
N LEU A 528 0.79 25.62 7.07
CA LEU A 528 -0.06 25.44 5.89
C LEU A 528 -0.56 26.76 5.30
N ALA A 529 -0.10 27.93 5.82
CA ALA A 529 -0.60 29.24 5.41
C ALA A 529 -0.55 29.47 3.88
N ALA A 530 0.55 29.02 3.25
CA ALA A 530 0.74 29.18 1.80
C ALA A 530 -0.24 28.38 0.92
N TYR A 531 -0.95 27.43 1.51
CA TYR A 531 -1.84 26.51 0.78
C TYR A 531 -3.31 26.74 1.09
N LEU A 532 -3.66 27.57 2.08
CA LEU A 532 -5.04 27.91 2.38
C LEU A 532 -5.56 28.92 1.36
N LYS A 533 -6.78 28.70 0.90
CA LYS A 533 -7.51 29.72 0.13
C LYS A 533 -7.86 30.92 1.01
N PRO A 534 -8.01 32.12 0.46
CA PRO A 534 -8.43 33.30 1.18
C PRO A 534 -9.71 33.14 2.01
#